data_7e2ea149b40dc345f0d820e3a6bd1127
#
_entry.id   7e2ea149b40dc345f0d820e3a6bd1127
#
_cell.length_a   1.000
_cell.length_b   1.000
_cell.length_c   1.000
_cell.angle_alpha   90.00
_cell.angle_beta   90.00
_cell.angle_gamma   90.00
#
_symmetry.space_group_name_H-M   'P 1'
#
loop_
_entity.id
_entity.type
_entity.pdbx_description
1 polymer ?
#
loop_
_entity_poly.entity_id
_entity_poly.type
_entity_poly.pdbx_seq_one_letter_code
_entity_poly.pdbx_strand_id
1 'polypeptide(L)'
;MLLEYVAMTPEELSAAIAQELDKTIESGQLTLTDNAELPLARVERPKSREHGDWATNIALQLAKKVGKNPREVAAVLADKIASIPGVSTVDIAGPGFLNITLDAAAAGTLAATIVEAGESYGTSDKFAGKTINLEFVSANPTGPIHLGGTRWAAVGDALANILEAEGANVVREYYFNDHGTQIDRFVNSLLAAAKGEPTPEDGYAGAYITDIKDQILAQRPDALDALGPRRSFP
;
A
#
# COMPACT_ATOMS: atom_id res chain seq x y z
N MET A 1 -16.12 -38.75 11.93
CA MET A 1 -15.46 -38.09 10.81
C MET A 1 -15.92 -36.63 10.86
N LEU A 2 -15.22 -35.82 11.62
CA LEU A 2 -15.44 -34.38 11.67
C LEU A 2 -15.05 -33.85 10.28
N LEU A 3 -16.03 -33.30 9.56
CA LEU A 3 -15.73 -32.47 8.39
C LEU A 3 -14.86 -31.30 8.90
N GLU A 4 -13.60 -31.31 8.57
CA GLU A 4 -12.74 -30.15 8.72
C GLU A 4 -13.33 -29.04 7.81
N TYR A 5 -14.10 -28.14 8.41
CA TYR A 5 -14.53 -26.94 7.75
C TYR A 5 -13.29 -26.04 7.63
N VAL A 6 -12.73 -25.98 6.43
CA VAL A 6 -11.59 -25.12 6.14
C VAL A 6 -12.09 -23.67 6.08
N ALA A 7 -11.55 -22.83 6.93
CA ALA A 7 -11.69 -21.38 6.78
C ALA A 7 -11.20 -20.99 5.39
N MET A 8 -11.98 -20.22 4.64
CA MET A 8 -11.60 -19.83 3.30
C MET A 8 -11.29 -18.34 3.27
N THR A 9 -10.01 -18.01 3.45
CA THR A 9 -9.51 -16.65 3.24
C THR A 9 -9.47 -16.32 1.74
N PRO A 10 -9.40 -15.05 1.35
CA PRO A 10 -9.23 -14.68 -0.06
C PRO A 10 -8.01 -15.34 -0.72
N GLU A 11 -6.93 -15.51 0.04
CA GLU A 11 -5.68 -16.14 -0.39
C GLU A 11 -5.88 -17.63 -0.64
N GLU A 12 -6.55 -18.31 0.29
CA GLU A 12 -6.87 -19.74 0.16
C GLU A 12 -7.82 -20.00 -1.01
N LEU A 13 -8.85 -19.16 -1.18
CA LEU A 13 -9.75 -19.25 -2.34
C LEU A 13 -9.00 -19.00 -3.64
N SER A 14 -8.13 -18.00 -3.68
CA SER A 14 -7.28 -17.72 -4.85
C SER A 14 -6.36 -18.90 -5.17
N ALA A 15 -5.75 -19.52 -4.16
CA ALA A 15 -4.90 -20.70 -4.32
C ALA A 15 -5.70 -21.92 -4.80
N ALA A 16 -6.90 -22.16 -4.24
CA ALA A 16 -7.79 -23.23 -4.69
C ALA A 16 -8.26 -23.01 -6.15
N ILE A 17 -8.59 -21.79 -6.54
CA ILE A 17 -8.92 -21.46 -7.92
C ILE A 17 -7.72 -21.72 -8.85
N ALA A 18 -6.51 -21.38 -8.43
CA ALA A 18 -5.31 -21.65 -9.22
C ALA A 18 -5.10 -23.15 -9.43
N GLN A 19 -5.30 -23.96 -8.39
CA GLN A 19 -5.23 -25.43 -8.50
C GLN A 19 -6.27 -26.00 -9.47
N GLU A 20 -7.52 -25.52 -9.41
CA GLU A 20 -8.56 -25.96 -10.34
C GLU A 20 -8.28 -25.49 -11.78
N LEU A 21 -7.62 -24.36 -11.94
CA LEU A 21 -7.15 -23.89 -13.24
C LEU A 21 -6.07 -24.82 -13.83
N ASP A 22 -5.06 -25.20 -13.02
CA ASP A 22 -4.03 -26.15 -13.41
C ASP A 22 -4.63 -27.49 -13.86
N LYS A 23 -5.53 -28.06 -13.04
CA LYS A 23 -6.24 -29.30 -13.36
C LYS A 23 -7.06 -29.20 -14.65
N THR A 24 -7.67 -28.03 -14.90
CA THR A 24 -8.48 -27.79 -16.11
C THR A 24 -7.61 -27.79 -17.39
N ILE A 25 -6.40 -27.26 -17.29
CA ILE A 25 -5.43 -27.28 -18.37
C ILE A 25 -4.84 -28.69 -18.54
N GLU A 26 -4.41 -29.33 -17.48
CA GLU A 26 -3.85 -30.70 -17.49
C GLU A 26 -4.83 -31.74 -18.06
N SER A 27 -6.13 -31.58 -17.76
CA SER A 27 -7.18 -32.45 -18.31
C SER A 27 -7.50 -32.18 -19.79
N GLY A 28 -6.96 -31.12 -20.39
CA GLY A 28 -7.23 -30.74 -21.79
C GLY A 28 -8.60 -30.09 -22.02
N GLN A 29 -9.37 -29.78 -20.97
CA GLN A 29 -10.65 -29.05 -21.13
C GLN A 29 -10.44 -27.65 -21.68
N LEU A 30 -9.35 -27.01 -21.27
CA LEU A 30 -8.85 -25.78 -21.86
C LEU A 30 -7.38 -25.98 -22.27
N THR A 31 -7.00 -25.47 -23.43
CA THR A 31 -5.63 -25.61 -23.92
C THR A 31 -5.06 -24.21 -24.12
N LEU A 32 -3.90 -23.97 -23.53
CA LEU A 32 -3.18 -22.71 -23.73
C LEU A 32 -2.68 -22.60 -25.16
N THR A 33 -2.74 -21.40 -25.72
CA THR A 33 -2.04 -21.08 -26.96
C THR A 33 -0.52 -21.08 -26.69
N ASP A 34 0.29 -21.30 -27.73
CA ASP A 34 1.74 -21.44 -27.63
C ASP A 34 2.39 -20.34 -26.78
N ASN A 35 3.20 -20.76 -25.81
CA ASN A 35 3.93 -19.91 -24.86
C ASN A 35 3.10 -19.02 -23.93
N ALA A 36 1.82 -19.28 -23.72
CA ALA A 36 1.01 -18.52 -22.77
C ALA A 36 1.20 -19.05 -21.34
N GLU A 37 1.58 -18.17 -20.42
CA GLU A 37 1.61 -18.48 -18.98
C GLU A 37 0.21 -18.37 -18.39
N LEU A 38 -0.09 -19.19 -17.38
CA LEU A 38 -1.35 -19.08 -16.64
C LEU A 38 -1.47 -17.71 -15.93
N PRO A 39 -2.64 -17.07 -15.96
CA PRO A 39 -2.84 -15.85 -15.22
C PRO A 39 -2.91 -16.15 -13.72
N LEU A 40 -2.47 -15.18 -12.91
CA LEU A 40 -2.58 -15.28 -11.45
C LEU A 40 -4.03 -15.20 -11.03
N ALA A 41 -4.54 -16.26 -10.39
CA ALA A 41 -5.88 -16.24 -9.81
C ALA A 41 -5.93 -15.26 -8.63
N ARG A 42 -6.87 -14.30 -8.69
CA ARG A 42 -7.15 -13.35 -7.62
C ARG A 42 -8.64 -13.23 -7.43
N VAL A 43 -9.04 -13.07 -6.18
CA VAL A 43 -10.42 -12.73 -5.83
C VAL A 43 -10.47 -11.33 -5.21
N GLU A 44 -11.55 -10.62 -5.47
CA GLU A 44 -11.78 -9.26 -4.99
C GLU A 44 -13.19 -9.19 -4.40
N ARG A 45 -13.43 -8.24 -3.50
CA ARG A 45 -14.78 -8.00 -3.02
C ARG A 45 -15.63 -7.38 -4.11
N PRO A 46 -16.82 -7.92 -4.42
CA PRO A 46 -17.71 -7.31 -5.39
C PRO A 46 -18.22 -5.96 -4.87
N LYS A 47 -18.63 -5.08 -5.80
CA LYS A 47 -19.17 -3.75 -5.47
C LYS A 47 -20.48 -3.79 -4.67
N SER A 48 -21.27 -4.86 -4.82
CA SER A 48 -22.51 -5.10 -4.09
C SER A 48 -22.51 -6.51 -3.51
N ARG A 49 -23.01 -6.67 -2.30
CA ARG A 49 -23.17 -7.98 -1.64
C ARG A 49 -24.17 -8.91 -2.37
N GLU A 50 -25.02 -8.37 -3.21
CA GLU A 50 -25.92 -9.15 -4.08
C GLU A 50 -25.16 -10.00 -5.09
N HIS A 51 -23.90 -9.69 -5.33
CA HIS A 51 -22.99 -10.43 -6.22
C HIS A 51 -22.11 -11.46 -5.50
N GLY A 52 -22.50 -11.90 -4.31
CA GLY A 52 -21.75 -12.87 -3.52
C GLY A 52 -20.68 -12.24 -2.61
N ASP A 53 -19.82 -13.09 -2.05
CA ASP A 53 -18.76 -12.69 -1.13
C ASP A 53 -17.49 -12.26 -1.85
N TRP A 54 -17.18 -12.91 -2.98
CA TRP A 54 -15.99 -12.70 -3.78
C TRP A 54 -16.30 -12.66 -5.27
N ALA A 55 -15.46 -11.99 -6.03
CA ALA A 55 -15.52 -11.98 -7.49
C ALA A 55 -14.13 -12.19 -8.08
N THR A 56 -14.04 -12.85 -9.24
CA THR A 56 -12.79 -12.99 -9.98
C THR A 56 -13.02 -12.75 -11.47
N ASN A 57 -12.02 -12.17 -12.12
CA ASN A 57 -11.96 -11.94 -13.56
C ASN A 57 -11.07 -12.97 -14.29
N ILE A 58 -10.74 -14.08 -13.63
CA ILE A 58 -9.79 -15.08 -14.13
C ILE A 58 -10.21 -15.63 -15.49
N ALA A 59 -11.50 -15.82 -15.74
CA ALA A 59 -12.00 -16.31 -17.02
C ALA A 59 -11.76 -15.31 -18.16
N LEU A 60 -11.87 -14.00 -17.90
CA LEU A 60 -11.56 -12.95 -18.87
C LEU A 60 -10.06 -12.94 -19.23
N GLN A 61 -9.19 -13.15 -18.25
CA GLN A 61 -7.75 -13.20 -18.47
C GLN A 61 -7.34 -14.47 -19.21
N LEU A 62 -7.91 -15.61 -18.83
CA LEU A 62 -7.61 -16.90 -19.44
C LEU A 62 -8.15 -17.00 -20.87
N ALA A 63 -9.30 -16.42 -21.16
CA ALA A 63 -9.93 -16.48 -22.48
C ALA A 63 -8.99 -16.03 -23.61
N LYS A 64 -8.22 -14.98 -23.39
CA LYS A 64 -7.21 -14.49 -24.34
C LYS A 64 -6.08 -15.50 -24.56
N LYS A 65 -5.76 -16.29 -23.54
CA LYS A 65 -4.65 -17.26 -23.54
C LYS A 65 -5.04 -18.62 -24.09
N VAL A 66 -6.34 -18.93 -24.13
CA VAL A 66 -6.89 -20.16 -24.71
C VAL A 66 -7.62 -19.92 -26.04
N GLY A 67 -7.72 -18.67 -26.50
CA GLY A 67 -8.35 -18.33 -27.76
C GLY A 67 -9.87 -18.61 -27.80
N LYS A 68 -10.55 -18.55 -26.66
CA LYS A 68 -12.00 -18.83 -26.54
C LYS A 68 -12.79 -17.61 -26.05
N ASN A 69 -14.11 -17.68 -26.19
CA ASN A 69 -15.01 -16.66 -25.65
C ASN A 69 -14.91 -16.64 -24.09
N PRO A 70 -14.80 -15.48 -23.45
CA PRO A 70 -14.71 -15.39 -22.01
C PRO A 70 -15.87 -16.06 -21.25
N ARG A 71 -17.10 -16.01 -21.77
CA ARG A 71 -18.24 -16.67 -21.13
C ARG A 71 -18.17 -18.20 -21.22
N GLU A 72 -17.61 -18.74 -22.30
CA GLU A 72 -17.38 -20.18 -22.42
C GLU A 72 -16.33 -20.66 -21.42
N VAL A 73 -15.24 -19.88 -21.28
CA VAL A 73 -14.23 -20.16 -20.27
C VAL A 73 -14.82 -20.03 -18.86
N ALA A 74 -15.64 -19.00 -18.62
CA ALA A 74 -16.32 -18.81 -17.33
C ALA A 74 -17.25 -19.99 -17.00
N ALA A 75 -17.97 -20.56 -17.97
CA ALA A 75 -18.83 -21.71 -17.74
C ALA A 75 -18.02 -22.94 -17.30
N VAL A 76 -16.89 -23.21 -17.95
CA VAL A 76 -16.00 -24.32 -17.55
C VAL A 76 -15.44 -24.11 -16.14
N LEU A 77 -14.98 -22.89 -15.83
CA LEU A 77 -14.39 -22.59 -14.53
C LEU A 77 -15.43 -22.50 -13.40
N ALA A 78 -16.65 -22.07 -13.68
CA ALA A 78 -17.72 -21.99 -12.70
C ALA A 78 -18.02 -23.35 -12.07
N ASP A 79 -18.13 -24.39 -12.87
CA ASP A 79 -18.35 -25.76 -12.38
C ASP A 79 -17.20 -26.26 -11.51
N LYS A 80 -15.96 -25.92 -11.88
CA LYS A 80 -14.76 -26.31 -11.14
C LYS A 80 -14.67 -25.57 -9.79
N ILE A 81 -14.89 -24.26 -9.84
CA ILE A 81 -14.85 -23.43 -8.63
C ILE A 81 -16.00 -23.79 -7.68
N ALA A 82 -17.18 -24.11 -8.20
CA ALA A 82 -18.30 -24.58 -7.38
C ALA A 82 -18.02 -25.92 -6.67
N SER A 83 -17.06 -26.72 -7.16
CA SER A 83 -16.64 -27.95 -6.51
C SER A 83 -15.62 -27.75 -5.38
N ILE A 84 -15.11 -26.54 -5.17
CA ILE A 84 -14.18 -26.21 -4.09
C ILE A 84 -14.94 -26.27 -2.75
N PRO A 85 -14.45 -27.02 -1.75
CA PRO A 85 -15.08 -27.07 -0.44
C PRO A 85 -15.23 -25.68 0.18
N GLY A 86 -16.41 -25.34 0.69
CA GLY A 86 -16.72 -24.02 1.26
C GLY A 86 -17.29 -23.03 0.25
N VAL A 87 -17.34 -23.35 -1.05
CA VAL A 87 -18.07 -22.58 -2.06
C VAL A 87 -19.50 -23.07 -2.14
N SER A 88 -20.47 -22.17 -1.99
CA SER A 88 -21.91 -22.47 -2.09
C SER A 88 -22.40 -22.34 -3.52
N THR A 89 -22.12 -21.20 -4.17
CA THR A 89 -22.56 -20.93 -5.55
C THR A 89 -21.52 -20.13 -6.32
N VAL A 90 -21.52 -20.28 -7.65
CA VAL A 90 -20.72 -19.47 -8.57
C VAL A 90 -21.61 -18.98 -9.72
N ASP A 91 -21.76 -17.67 -9.82
CA ASP A 91 -22.58 -17.02 -10.83
C ASP A 91 -21.73 -16.34 -11.89
N ILE A 92 -22.09 -16.49 -13.15
CA ILE A 92 -21.39 -15.83 -14.28
C ILE A 92 -22.04 -14.49 -14.54
N ALA A 93 -21.30 -13.40 -14.32
CA ALA A 93 -21.78 -12.04 -14.52
C ALA A 93 -21.10 -11.35 -15.72
N GLY A 94 -21.86 -10.51 -16.41
CA GLY A 94 -21.36 -9.68 -17.51
C GLY A 94 -20.61 -10.48 -18.59
N PRO A 95 -19.42 -10.04 -19.02
CA PRO A 95 -18.66 -10.69 -20.09
C PRO A 95 -17.91 -11.95 -19.65
N GLY A 96 -17.97 -12.37 -18.38
CA GLY A 96 -17.26 -13.56 -17.87
C GLY A 96 -16.61 -13.33 -16.50
N PHE A 97 -17.14 -12.42 -15.68
CA PHE A 97 -16.83 -12.38 -14.26
C PHE A 97 -17.46 -13.58 -13.54
N LEU A 98 -16.78 -14.10 -12.56
CA LEU A 98 -17.29 -15.14 -11.68
C LEU A 98 -17.54 -14.57 -10.30
N ASN A 99 -18.78 -14.56 -9.87
CA ASN A 99 -19.22 -14.16 -8.54
C ASN A 99 -19.34 -15.40 -7.67
N ILE A 100 -18.70 -15.43 -6.52
CA ILE A 100 -18.56 -16.59 -5.66
C ILE A 100 -19.24 -16.28 -4.32
N THR A 101 -20.16 -17.15 -3.93
CA THR A 101 -20.79 -17.12 -2.60
C THR A 101 -20.23 -18.29 -1.79
N LEU A 102 -19.72 -18.00 -0.60
CA LEU A 102 -19.27 -19.03 0.34
C LEU A 102 -20.45 -19.58 1.13
N ASP A 103 -20.33 -20.79 1.65
CA ASP A 103 -21.32 -21.29 2.57
C ASP A 103 -21.21 -20.62 3.95
N ALA A 104 -22.31 -20.62 4.71
CA ALA A 104 -22.36 -19.91 6.00
C ALA A 104 -21.38 -20.50 7.04
N ALA A 105 -21.02 -21.77 6.89
CA ALA A 105 -20.06 -22.42 7.78
C ALA A 105 -18.64 -21.91 7.53
N ALA A 106 -18.26 -21.66 6.26
CA ALA A 106 -16.95 -21.09 5.91
C ALA A 106 -16.74 -19.69 6.53
N ALA A 107 -17.80 -18.86 6.54
CA ALA A 107 -17.74 -17.54 7.19
C ALA A 107 -17.53 -17.64 8.71
N GLY A 108 -18.17 -18.59 9.37
CA GLY A 108 -17.99 -18.86 10.80
C GLY A 108 -16.58 -19.34 11.14
N THR A 109 -16.00 -20.16 10.28
CA THR A 109 -14.62 -20.65 10.44
C THR A 109 -13.59 -19.52 10.32
N LEU A 110 -13.78 -18.60 9.39
CA LEU A 110 -12.91 -17.42 9.28
C LEU A 110 -12.93 -16.59 10.58
N ALA A 111 -14.10 -16.37 11.16
CA ALA A 111 -14.20 -15.66 12.44
C ALA A 111 -13.44 -16.39 13.56
N ALA A 112 -13.53 -17.71 13.63
CA ALA A 112 -12.77 -18.52 14.58
C ALA A 112 -11.26 -18.39 14.36
N THR A 113 -10.80 -18.46 13.11
CA THR A 113 -9.39 -18.26 12.74
C THR A 113 -8.86 -16.88 13.16
N ILE A 114 -9.65 -15.82 12.95
CA ILE A 114 -9.28 -14.46 13.36
C ILE A 114 -9.13 -14.38 14.89
N VAL A 115 -10.09 -14.97 15.63
CA VAL A 115 -10.05 -14.97 17.10
C VAL A 115 -8.87 -15.79 17.63
N GLU A 116 -8.58 -16.94 17.02
CA GLU A 116 -7.46 -17.81 17.40
C GLU A 116 -6.10 -17.17 17.11
N ALA A 117 -5.95 -16.55 15.94
CA ALA A 117 -4.73 -15.86 15.56
C ALA A 117 -4.50 -14.56 16.37
N GLY A 118 -5.57 -13.93 16.88
CA GLY A 118 -5.47 -12.72 17.68
C GLY A 118 -4.70 -11.60 16.96
N GLU A 119 -3.69 -11.04 17.62
CA GLU A 119 -2.88 -9.93 17.07
C GLU A 119 -2.00 -10.34 15.89
N SER A 120 -1.74 -11.63 15.68
CA SER A 120 -0.99 -12.10 14.52
C SER A 120 -1.82 -12.24 13.26
N TYR A 121 -3.15 -12.07 13.34
CA TYR A 121 -3.99 -12.11 12.14
C TYR A 121 -3.66 -10.94 11.21
N GLY A 122 -3.42 -11.27 9.94
CA GLY A 122 -3.04 -10.28 8.90
C GLY A 122 -1.54 -10.02 8.82
N THR A 123 -0.71 -10.81 9.50
CA THR A 123 0.74 -10.80 9.31
C THR A 123 1.18 -11.93 8.37
N SER A 124 2.34 -11.78 7.74
CA SER A 124 2.96 -12.81 6.91
C SER A 124 4.48 -12.75 6.92
N ASP A 125 5.12 -13.79 6.41
CA ASP A 125 6.58 -13.88 6.26
C ASP A 125 7.05 -13.55 4.83
N LYS A 126 6.23 -12.88 4.03
CA LYS A 126 6.48 -12.60 2.60
C LYS A 126 7.77 -11.83 2.37
N PHE A 127 8.11 -10.95 3.28
CA PHE A 127 9.35 -10.17 3.25
C PHE A 127 10.33 -10.56 4.35
N ALA A 128 10.19 -11.74 4.95
CA ALA A 128 11.11 -12.22 5.97
C ALA A 128 12.56 -12.18 5.49
N GLY A 129 13.44 -11.65 6.34
CA GLY A 129 14.86 -11.49 6.04
C GLY A 129 15.21 -10.35 5.09
N LYS A 130 14.24 -9.56 4.61
CA LYS A 130 14.49 -8.36 3.81
C LYS A 130 14.56 -7.13 4.71
N THR A 131 15.56 -6.29 4.47
CA THR A 131 15.63 -4.93 5.04
C THR A 131 15.20 -3.95 3.96
N ILE A 132 14.21 -3.11 4.28
CA ILE A 132 13.66 -2.09 3.38
C ILE A 132 13.93 -0.74 4.00
N ASN A 133 14.66 0.12 3.29
CA ASN A 133 14.83 1.51 3.67
C ASN A 133 13.71 2.34 3.04
N LEU A 134 12.91 3.01 3.88
CA LEU A 134 11.76 3.81 3.47
C LEU A 134 11.99 5.27 3.87
N GLU A 135 12.35 6.08 2.89
CA GLU A 135 12.46 7.52 3.06
C GLU A 135 11.10 8.19 2.85
N PHE A 136 10.71 9.04 3.80
CA PHE A 136 9.48 9.82 3.67
C PHE A 136 9.53 11.14 4.46
N VAL A 137 8.64 12.07 4.13
CA VAL A 137 8.65 13.48 4.53
C VAL A 137 9.82 14.23 3.92
N SER A 138 11.03 14.05 4.39
CA SER A 138 12.30 14.66 3.90
C SER A 138 12.15 16.15 3.55
N ALA A 139 11.50 16.90 4.46
CA ALA A 139 11.20 18.31 4.27
C ALA A 139 12.40 19.17 4.68
N ASN A 140 12.66 20.25 3.91
CA ASN A 140 13.67 21.22 4.26
C ASN A 140 13.32 21.93 5.58
N PRO A 141 14.28 22.16 6.50
CA PRO A 141 14.05 22.74 7.81
C PRO A 141 13.90 24.27 7.75
N THR A 142 12.98 24.77 6.94
CA THR A 142 12.76 26.20 6.69
C THR A 142 11.45 26.71 7.27
N GLY A 143 10.73 25.88 8.01
CA GLY A 143 9.48 26.26 8.65
C GLY A 143 8.68 25.06 9.14
N PRO A 144 7.48 25.29 9.70
CA PRO A 144 6.57 24.24 10.12
C PRO A 144 6.19 23.33 8.96
N ILE A 145 6.00 22.03 9.25
CA ILE A 145 5.52 21.07 8.26
C ILE A 145 4.10 21.45 7.83
N HIS A 146 3.91 21.62 6.53
CA HIS A 146 2.59 21.92 5.95
C HIS A 146 1.77 20.63 5.75
N LEU A 147 0.48 20.78 5.42
CA LEU A 147 -0.46 19.67 5.25
C LEU A 147 0.04 18.56 4.30
N GLY A 148 0.77 18.94 3.23
CA GLY A 148 1.39 17.98 2.32
C GLY A 148 2.40 17.07 3.03
N GLY A 149 3.30 17.66 3.83
CA GLY A 149 4.28 16.92 4.62
C GLY A 149 3.62 16.00 5.66
N THR A 150 2.55 16.46 6.31
CA THR A 150 1.75 15.65 7.25
C THR A 150 1.13 14.44 6.55
N ARG A 151 0.62 14.61 5.33
CA ARG A 151 0.08 13.49 4.54
C ARG A 151 1.17 12.48 4.16
N TRP A 152 2.35 12.95 3.78
CA TRP A 152 3.47 12.06 3.48
C TRP A 152 3.94 11.30 4.71
N ALA A 153 3.94 11.92 5.88
CA ALA A 153 4.23 11.25 7.14
C ALA A 153 3.25 10.11 7.40
N ALA A 154 1.95 10.37 7.27
CA ALA A 154 0.90 9.37 7.48
C ALA A 154 0.99 8.20 6.48
N VAL A 155 1.22 8.50 5.19
CA VAL A 155 1.36 7.47 4.16
C VAL A 155 2.65 6.66 4.36
N GLY A 156 3.78 7.33 4.66
CA GLY A 156 5.05 6.66 4.88
C GLY A 156 5.01 5.72 6.10
N ASP A 157 4.44 6.18 7.20
CA ASP A 157 4.30 5.37 8.41
C ASP A 157 3.34 4.20 8.21
N ALA A 158 2.20 4.41 7.56
CA ALA A 158 1.27 3.34 7.23
C ALA A 158 1.90 2.28 6.32
N LEU A 159 2.69 2.69 5.32
CA LEU A 159 3.41 1.78 4.45
C LEU A 159 4.48 0.99 5.23
N ALA A 160 5.21 1.65 6.12
CA ALA A 160 6.20 0.99 6.97
C ALA A 160 5.53 -0.10 7.83
N ASN A 161 4.41 0.21 8.47
CA ASN A 161 3.68 -0.75 9.32
C ASN A 161 3.16 -1.94 8.51
N ILE A 162 2.68 -1.74 7.26
CA ILE A 162 2.25 -2.83 6.38
C ILE A 162 3.45 -3.72 6.02
N LEU A 163 4.59 -3.13 5.66
CA LEU A 163 5.79 -3.89 5.30
C LEU A 163 6.33 -4.69 6.49
N GLU A 164 6.27 -4.14 7.71
CA GLU A 164 6.63 -4.83 8.94
C GLU A 164 5.66 -6.00 9.23
N ALA A 165 4.36 -5.79 9.03
CA ALA A 165 3.36 -6.86 9.15
C ALA A 165 3.58 -7.99 8.13
N GLU A 166 4.16 -7.69 6.98
CA GLU A 166 4.55 -8.67 5.95
C GLU A 166 5.96 -9.27 6.19
N GLY A 167 6.54 -9.06 7.37
CA GLY A 167 7.79 -9.68 7.82
C GLY A 167 9.08 -8.93 7.45
N ALA A 168 9.01 -7.72 6.89
CA ALA A 168 10.19 -6.93 6.59
C ALA A 168 10.81 -6.29 7.84
N ASN A 169 12.14 -6.09 7.82
CA ASN A 169 12.81 -5.14 8.70
C ASN A 169 12.81 -3.76 8.04
N VAL A 170 12.01 -2.82 8.55
CA VAL A 170 11.85 -1.49 7.95
C VAL A 170 12.70 -0.46 8.67
N VAL A 171 13.58 0.20 7.92
CA VAL A 171 14.33 1.38 8.37
C VAL A 171 13.61 2.62 7.87
N ARG A 172 13.07 3.43 8.79
CA ARG A 172 12.45 4.71 8.47
C ARG A 172 13.53 5.77 8.37
N GLU A 173 13.67 6.38 7.20
CA GLU A 173 14.68 7.37 6.91
C GLU A 173 14.05 8.76 6.70
N TYR A 174 14.73 9.78 7.22
CA TYR A 174 14.43 11.17 6.96
C TYR A 174 15.68 11.85 6.45
N TYR A 175 15.64 12.36 5.21
CA TYR A 175 16.74 13.15 4.66
C TYR A 175 16.64 14.60 5.16
N PHE A 176 17.61 15.00 5.95
CA PHE A 176 17.70 16.36 6.47
C PHE A 176 18.55 17.22 5.55
N ASN A 177 17.90 18.05 4.72
CA ASN A 177 18.57 18.93 3.78
C ASN A 177 18.82 20.30 4.40
N ASP A 178 20.00 20.51 4.94
CA ASP A 178 20.42 21.74 5.61
C ASP A 178 21.27 22.68 4.72
N HIS A 179 21.25 22.46 3.40
CA HIS A 179 22.00 23.20 2.41
C HIS A 179 21.14 23.79 1.29
N GLY A 180 21.72 24.76 0.57
CA GLY A 180 21.17 25.30 -0.66
C GLY A 180 20.32 26.54 -0.49
N THR A 181 19.79 27.02 -1.60
CA THR A 181 19.13 28.33 -1.74
C THR A 181 17.96 28.52 -0.75
N GLN A 182 17.24 27.46 -0.38
CA GLN A 182 16.13 27.58 0.57
C GLN A 182 16.62 27.88 1.98
N ILE A 183 17.71 27.27 2.40
CA ILE A 183 18.34 27.55 3.70
C ILE A 183 18.87 29.00 3.70
N ASP A 184 19.51 29.45 2.61
CA ASP A 184 19.99 30.82 2.50
C ASP A 184 18.86 31.85 2.61
N ARG A 185 17.73 31.59 1.94
CA ARG A 185 16.52 32.43 2.03
C ARG A 185 15.96 32.45 3.45
N PHE A 186 15.93 31.31 4.12
CA PHE A 186 15.47 31.19 5.50
C PHE A 186 16.36 31.98 6.45
N VAL A 187 17.69 31.84 6.34
CA VAL A 187 18.65 32.63 7.12
C VAL A 187 18.51 34.11 6.87
N ASN A 188 18.34 34.55 5.58
CA ASN A 188 18.13 35.95 5.24
C ASN A 188 16.84 36.49 5.88
N SER A 189 15.76 35.68 5.94
CA SER A 189 14.52 36.09 6.59
C SER A 189 14.68 36.29 8.09
N LEU A 190 15.43 35.40 8.76
CA LEU A 190 15.77 35.53 10.19
C LEU A 190 16.62 36.78 10.45
N LEU A 191 17.60 37.05 9.59
CA LEU A 191 18.46 38.22 9.70
C LEU A 191 17.68 39.53 9.50
N ALA A 192 16.78 39.59 8.51
CA ALA A 192 15.93 40.76 8.28
C ALA A 192 15.02 41.01 9.52
N ALA A 193 14.38 39.94 10.04
CA ALA A 193 13.58 40.04 11.24
C ALA A 193 14.38 40.49 12.47
N ALA A 194 15.64 40.02 12.63
CA ALA A 194 16.49 40.42 13.76
C ALA A 194 16.96 41.88 13.68
N LYS A 195 17.08 42.43 12.47
CA LYS A 195 17.43 43.83 12.25
C LYS A 195 16.20 44.75 12.23
N GLY A 196 14.97 44.22 12.29
CA GLY A 196 13.74 44.98 12.12
C GLY A 196 13.49 45.44 10.68
N GLU A 197 14.09 44.77 9.71
CA GLU A 197 13.94 45.01 8.28
C GLU A 197 12.73 44.23 7.71
N PRO A 198 12.12 44.66 6.61
CA PRO A 198 11.08 43.91 5.92
C PRO A 198 11.58 42.53 5.47
N THR A 199 10.67 41.54 5.44
CA THR A 199 10.98 40.21 4.87
C THR A 199 11.41 40.34 3.42
N PRO A 200 12.52 39.74 2.98
CA PRO A 200 12.94 39.69 1.58
C PRO A 200 11.81 39.17 0.67
N GLU A 201 11.77 39.66 -0.58
CA GLU A 201 10.72 39.31 -1.56
C GLU A 201 10.57 37.79 -1.76
N ASP A 202 11.68 37.07 -1.76
CA ASP A 202 11.74 35.62 -1.89
C ASP A 202 11.95 34.89 -0.54
N GLY A 203 11.75 35.59 0.57
CA GLY A 203 11.98 35.14 1.92
C GLY A 203 10.77 34.41 2.53
N TYR A 204 11.02 33.86 3.71
CA TYR A 204 10.01 33.18 4.52
C TYR A 204 9.38 34.20 5.50
N ALA A 205 8.05 34.22 5.56
CA ALA A 205 7.29 35.09 6.44
C ALA A 205 6.39 34.28 7.37
N GLY A 206 6.11 34.82 8.55
CA GLY A 206 5.19 34.22 9.53
C GLY A 206 5.68 34.37 10.97
N ALA A 207 4.80 34.13 11.91
CA ALA A 207 5.10 34.27 13.35
C ALA A 207 6.30 33.43 13.78
N TYR A 208 6.47 32.22 13.19
CA TYR A 208 7.56 31.31 13.52
C TYR A 208 8.95 31.92 13.21
N ILE A 209 9.10 32.81 12.24
CA ILE A 209 10.35 33.51 11.97
C ILE A 209 10.72 34.41 13.16
N THR A 210 9.73 35.12 13.71
CA THR A 210 9.89 35.94 14.92
C THR A 210 10.24 35.10 16.13
N ASP A 211 9.52 34.00 16.33
CA ASP A 211 9.74 33.10 17.46
C ASP A 211 11.14 32.48 17.43
N ILE A 212 11.58 32.02 16.27
CA ILE A 212 12.94 31.45 16.09
C ILE A 212 14.01 32.52 16.31
N LYS A 213 13.84 33.70 15.72
CA LYS A 213 14.74 34.86 15.89
C LYS A 213 14.88 35.19 17.40
N ASP A 214 13.77 35.28 18.13
CA ASP A 214 13.77 35.62 19.55
C ASP A 214 14.48 34.55 20.38
N GLN A 215 14.27 33.28 20.06
CA GLN A 215 15.00 32.16 20.71
C GLN A 215 16.51 32.22 20.46
N ILE A 216 16.90 32.51 19.21
CA ILE A 216 18.33 32.63 18.86
C ILE A 216 18.98 33.80 19.64
N LEU A 217 18.33 34.98 19.64
CA LEU A 217 18.88 36.16 20.34
C LEU A 217 18.89 36.00 21.86
N ALA A 218 17.93 35.25 22.43
CA ALA A 218 17.94 34.91 23.85
C ALA A 218 19.12 34.02 24.22
N GLN A 219 19.48 33.06 23.38
CA GLN A 219 20.61 32.15 23.58
C GLN A 219 21.97 32.77 23.20
N ARG A 220 21.98 33.59 22.18
CA ARG A 220 23.15 34.25 21.59
C ARG A 220 22.86 35.74 21.36
N PRO A 221 22.93 36.59 22.38
CA PRO A 221 22.70 38.02 22.24
C PRO A 221 23.67 38.69 21.26
N ASP A 222 24.86 38.12 21.07
CA ASP A 222 25.93 38.56 20.16
C ASP A 222 25.79 38.03 18.73
N ALA A 223 24.70 37.28 18.41
CA ALA A 223 24.55 36.58 17.14
C ALA A 223 24.65 37.52 15.91
N LEU A 224 24.13 38.75 16.00
CA LEU A 224 24.20 39.73 14.91
C LEU A 224 25.61 40.28 14.73
N ASP A 225 26.36 40.49 15.81
CA ASP A 225 27.70 41.00 15.78
C ASP A 225 28.71 39.94 15.30
N ALA A 226 28.46 38.69 15.61
CA ALA A 226 29.25 37.53 15.19
C ALA A 226 29.15 37.23 13.68
N LEU A 227 28.07 37.67 13.01
CA LEU A 227 27.91 37.58 11.56
C LEU A 227 28.76 38.65 10.87
N GLY A 228 30.05 38.45 10.76
CA GLY A 228 30.95 39.26 9.93
C GLY A 228 30.45 39.31 8.47
N PRO A 229 31.06 40.14 7.61
CA PRO A 229 30.66 40.27 6.19
C PRO A 229 30.67 38.87 5.56
N ARG A 230 29.51 38.43 4.99
CA ARG A 230 29.36 37.13 4.34
C ARG A 230 30.48 36.93 3.32
N ARG A 231 31.28 35.89 3.50
CA ARG A 231 32.05 35.33 2.39
C ARG A 231 31.07 34.69 1.44
N SER A 232 30.84 35.28 0.28
CA SER A 232 30.21 34.59 -0.85
C SER A 232 31.09 33.37 -1.17
N PHE A 233 30.60 32.20 -0.88
CA PHE A 233 31.20 31.00 -1.44
C PHE A 233 30.88 30.97 -2.94
N PRO A 234 31.87 30.67 -3.79
CA PRO A 234 31.73 30.59 -5.23
C PRO A 234 30.77 29.50 -5.66
#